data_f076829950924550674d608f12a5ace6
#
_entry.id   f076829950924550674d608f12a5ace6
#
_cell.length_a   1.000
_cell.length_b   1.000
_cell.length_c   1.000
_cell.angle_alpha   90.00
_cell.angle_beta   90.00
_cell.angle_gamma   90.00
#
_symmetry.space_group_name_H-M   'P 1'
#
loop_
_entity.id
_entity.type
_entity.pdbx_description
1 polymer ?
#
loop_
_entity_poly.entity_id
_entity_poly.type
_entity_poly.pdbx_seq_one_letter_code
_entity_poly.pdbx_strand_id
1 'polypeptide(L)'
;AELLALRSQINPHFLFNALESIRMHSILKGEYETADMVEKLAVMERQNVDWGVDDVEIGKEMEFVEAYLGLQKYRFGDRLSYELSVAPDCAAVRIPKLTLVTFVENACVHGIESKTAPGWIFVRIYKENGILCIEVEDTGDGMEEDALADILDKMRNASIDRLREKGRVGILNACLRLKMMPACKADFHIESEKRTGTMIQIRISPEMLSEPGGV
;
A
#
# COMPACT_ATOMS: atom_id res chain seq x y z
N ALA A 1 -16.42 20.96 3.39
CA ALA A 1 -16.99 21.10 2.04
C ALA A 1 -16.14 22.01 1.15
N GLU A 2 -15.68 23.18 1.61
CA GLU A 2 -14.88 24.13 0.81
C GLU A 2 -13.46 23.64 0.47
N LEU A 3 -12.80 22.90 1.35
CA LEU A 3 -11.49 22.28 1.07
C LEU A 3 -11.53 21.14 0.05
N LEU A 4 -12.65 20.43 -0.07
CA LEU A 4 -12.90 19.44 -1.11
C LEU A 4 -13.12 20.11 -2.48
N ALA A 5 -13.78 21.27 -2.51
CA ALA A 5 -13.99 22.04 -3.74
C ALA A 5 -12.70 22.65 -4.31
N LEU A 6 -11.74 23.02 -3.46
CA LEU A 6 -10.43 23.54 -3.89
C LEU A 6 -9.48 22.46 -4.44
N ARG A 7 -9.62 21.20 -4.03
CA ARG A 7 -8.83 20.07 -4.58
C ARG A 7 -9.27 19.63 -5.99
N SER A 8 -10.44 20.03 -6.44
CA SER A 8 -10.99 19.64 -7.75
C SER A 8 -10.60 20.57 -8.92
N GLN A 9 -9.66 21.51 -8.74
CA GLN A 9 -9.36 22.51 -9.79
C GLN A 9 -8.43 21.99 -10.90
N ILE A 10 -7.76 20.85 -10.73
CA ILE A 10 -7.01 20.26 -11.85
C ILE A 10 -7.94 19.25 -12.51
N ASN A 11 -8.32 19.53 -13.76
CA ASN A 11 -9.11 18.60 -14.56
C ASN A 11 -8.29 17.30 -14.77
N PRO A 12 -8.74 16.14 -14.27
CA PRO A 12 -8.00 14.89 -14.42
C PRO A 12 -7.70 14.54 -15.87
N HIS A 13 -8.63 14.82 -16.76
CA HIS A 13 -8.47 14.60 -18.19
C HIS A 13 -7.34 15.46 -18.78
N PHE A 14 -7.16 16.70 -18.32
CA PHE A 14 -6.04 17.54 -18.73
C PHE A 14 -4.71 16.94 -18.27
N LEU A 15 -4.64 16.47 -17.02
CA LEU A 15 -3.44 15.84 -16.48
C LEU A 15 -3.04 14.58 -17.27
N PHE A 16 -4.02 13.71 -17.56
CA PHE A 16 -3.76 12.51 -18.37
C PHE A 16 -3.29 12.84 -19.78
N ASN A 17 -3.91 13.80 -20.43
CA ASN A 17 -3.50 14.22 -21.77
C ASN A 17 -2.08 14.82 -21.76
N ALA A 18 -1.73 15.58 -20.73
CA ALA A 18 -0.37 16.12 -20.58
C ALA A 18 0.67 14.99 -20.36
N LEU A 19 0.39 14.04 -19.48
CA LEU A 19 1.27 12.88 -19.25
C LEU A 19 1.44 12.05 -20.52
N GLU A 20 0.36 11.77 -21.26
CA GLU A 20 0.42 11.01 -22.50
C GLU A 20 1.22 11.77 -23.59
N SER A 21 1.07 13.09 -23.68
CA SER A 21 1.86 13.92 -24.60
C SER A 21 3.35 13.87 -24.28
N ILE A 22 3.72 13.92 -22.99
CA ILE A 22 5.12 13.79 -22.55
C ILE A 22 5.64 12.39 -22.88
N ARG A 23 4.88 11.35 -22.59
CA ARG A 23 5.23 9.95 -22.87
C ARG A 23 5.51 9.73 -24.36
N MET A 24 4.61 10.18 -25.23
CA MET A 24 4.77 10.06 -26.67
C MET A 24 5.98 10.84 -27.19
N HIS A 25 6.20 12.04 -26.66
CA HIS A 25 7.38 12.84 -27.03
C HIS A 25 8.69 12.14 -26.63
N SER A 26 8.72 11.55 -25.43
CA SER A 26 9.89 10.79 -24.96
C SER A 26 10.16 9.58 -25.85
N ILE A 27 9.13 8.83 -26.26
CA ILE A 27 9.27 7.71 -27.21
C ILE A 27 9.86 8.18 -28.54
N LEU A 28 9.34 9.28 -29.11
CA LEU A 28 9.83 9.84 -30.37
C LEU A 28 11.29 10.29 -30.31
N LYS A 29 11.76 10.63 -29.11
CA LYS A 29 13.17 11.00 -28.87
C LYS A 29 14.06 9.80 -28.49
N GLY A 30 13.50 8.60 -28.38
CA GLY A 30 14.22 7.40 -27.95
C GLY A 30 14.51 7.34 -26.45
N GLU A 31 13.85 8.18 -25.65
CA GLU A 31 13.99 8.27 -24.19
C GLU A 31 12.98 7.30 -23.53
N TYR A 32 13.20 6.00 -23.69
CA TYR A 32 12.27 4.97 -23.27
C TYR A 32 12.11 4.89 -21.73
N GLU A 33 13.18 5.16 -20.98
CA GLU A 33 13.12 5.21 -19.52
C GLU A 33 12.19 6.33 -19.03
N THR A 34 12.31 7.52 -19.61
CA THR A 34 11.43 8.65 -19.31
C THR A 34 9.98 8.32 -19.66
N ALA A 35 9.74 7.68 -20.80
CA ALA A 35 8.41 7.25 -21.21
C ALA A 35 7.80 6.25 -20.21
N ASP A 36 8.57 5.28 -19.72
CA ASP A 36 8.14 4.30 -18.73
C ASP A 36 7.83 4.96 -17.36
N MET A 37 8.65 5.91 -16.92
CA MET A 37 8.37 6.69 -15.70
C MET A 37 7.06 7.45 -15.79
N VAL A 38 6.80 8.09 -16.93
CA VAL A 38 5.56 8.85 -17.17
C VAL A 38 4.35 7.91 -17.20
N GLU A 39 4.47 6.71 -17.79
CA GLU A 39 3.42 5.71 -17.80
C GLU A 39 3.06 5.25 -16.38
N LYS A 40 4.06 4.93 -15.56
CA LYS A 40 3.86 4.57 -14.14
C LYS A 40 3.16 5.69 -13.36
N LEU A 41 3.57 6.93 -13.56
CA LEU A 41 2.90 8.08 -12.95
C LEU A 41 1.45 8.21 -13.40
N ALA A 42 1.16 7.99 -14.69
CA ALA A 42 -0.21 8.02 -15.20
C ALA A 42 -1.09 6.91 -14.62
N VAL A 43 -0.54 5.70 -14.37
CA VAL A 43 -1.24 4.60 -13.68
C VAL A 43 -1.61 5.03 -12.26
N MET A 44 -0.68 5.60 -11.51
CA MET A 44 -0.92 6.05 -10.14
C MET A 44 -1.98 7.16 -10.08
N GLU A 45 -1.90 8.16 -10.95
CA GLU A 45 -2.86 9.26 -11.01
C GLU A 45 -4.26 8.78 -11.40
N ARG A 46 -4.38 7.83 -12.33
CA ARG A 46 -5.68 7.28 -12.75
C ARG A 46 -6.42 6.62 -11.59
N GLN A 47 -5.72 5.90 -10.74
CA GLN A 47 -6.33 5.28 -9.56
C GLN A 47 -6.67 6.30 -8.47
N ASN A 48 -5.93 7.41 -8.38
CA ASN A 48 -6.24 8.50 -7.46
C ASN A 48 -7.53 9.26 -7.84
N VAL A 49 -7.82 9.37 -9.12
CA VAL A 49 -8.96 10.15 -9.65
C VAL A 49 -10.30 9.46 -9.50
N ASP A 50 -10.33 8.15 -9.27
CA ASP A 50 -11.58 7.39 -9.08
C ASP A 50 -12.19 7.64 -7.69
N TRP A 51 -12.68 8.86 -7.48
CA TRP A 51 -13.10 9.45 -6.19
C TRP A 51 -14.40 8.87 -5.60
N GLY A 52 -15.08 7.95 -6.32
CA GLY A 52 -16.39 7.43 -5.93
C GLY A 52 -16.38 6.01 -5.36
N VAL A 53 -15.22 5.36 -5.30
CA VAL A 53 -15.12 3.95 -4.87
C VAL A 53 -14.16 3.86 -3.70
N ASP A 54 -14.68 3.47 -2.54
CA ASP A 54 -13.89 3.33 -1.31
C ASP A 54 -13.05 2.03 -1.31
N ASP A 55 -13.54 0.98 -2.02
CA ASP A 55 -12.91 -0.33 -2.09
C ASP A 55 -12.55 -0.70 -3.54
N VAL A 56 -11.40 -1.33 -3.72
CA VAL A 56 -10.89 -1.78 -5.03
C VAL A 56 -10.42 -3.24 -4.96
N GLU A 57 -10.34 -3.89 -6.10
CA GLU A 57 -9.77 -5.23 -6.19
C GLU A 57 -8.27 -5.22 -5.86
N ILE A 58 -7.80 -6.25 -5.17
CA ILE A 58 -6.38 -6.44 -4.84
C ILE A 58 -5.51 -6.37 -6.10
N GLY A 59 -5.97 -6.93 -7.23
CA GLY A 59 -5.26 -6.83 -8.49
C GLY A 59 -4.97 -5.38 -8.92
N LYS A 60 -5.93 -4.46 -8.70
CA LYS A 60 -5.74 -3.03 -8.99
C LYS A 60 -4.81 -2.34 -8.01
N GLU A 61 -4.90 -2.68 -6.73
CA GLU A 61 -3.93 -2.20 -5.73
C GLU A 61 -2.50 -2.66 -6.08
N MET A 62 -2.33 -3.89 -6.58
CA MET A 62 -1.02 -4.40 -6.98
C MET A 62 -0.47 -3.72 -8.23
N GLU A 63 -1.31 -3.38 -9.22
CA GLU A 63 -0.89 -2.52 -10.36
C GLU A 63 -0.34 -1.17 -9.85
N PHE A 64 -0.98 -0.58 -8.85
CA PHE A 64 -0.53 0.67 -8.23
C PHE A 64 0.81 0.47 -7.49
N VAL A 65 0.93 -0.59 -6.70
CA VAL A 65 2.17 -0.94 -5.98
C VAL A 65 3.33 -1.15 -6.95
N GLU A 66 3.11 -1.87 -8.05
CA GLU A 66 4.12 -2.10 -9.08
C GLU A 66 4.56 -0.79 -9.74
N ALA A 67 3.61 0.09 -10.08
CA ALA A 67 3.93 1.41 -10.63
C ALA A 67 4.73 2.25 -9.62
N TYR A 68 4.33 2.27 -8.35
CA TYR A 68 5.03 2.97 -7.27
C TYR A 68 6.46 2.46 -7.09
N LEU A 69 6.64 1.14 -6.92
CA LEU A 69 7.96 0.53 -6.75
C LEU A 69 8.85 0.70 -7.98
N GLY A 70 8.25 0.65 -9.18
CA GLY A 70 8.95 0.96 -10.43
C GLY A 70 9.51 2.38 -10.45
N LEU A 71 8.74 3.38 -10.00
CA LEU A 71 9.23 4.76 -9.86
C LEU A 71 10.32 4.86 -8.78
N GLN A 72 10.16 4.19 -7.64
CA GLN A 72 11.20 4.16 -6.60
C GLN A 72 12.49 3.49 -7.09
N LYS A 73 12.39 2.50 -7.99
CA LYS A 73 13.55 1.86 -8.62
C LYS A 73 14.40 2.84 -9.43
N TYR A 74 13.78 3.81 -10.12
CA TYR A 74 14.55 4.88 -10.79
C TYR A 74 15.27 5.79 -9.79
N ARG A 75 14.66 6.05 -8.63
CA ARG A 75 15.26 6.87 -7.57
C ARG A 75 16.42 6.16 -6.85
N PHE A 76 16.26 4.88 -6.53
CA PHE A 76 17.20 4.11 -5.70
C PHE A 76 18.17 3.23 -6.50
N GLY A 77 17.91 3.00 -7.80
CA GLY A 77 18.74 2.17 -8.65
C GLY A 77 18.89 0.75 -8.10
N ASP A 78 20.11 0.25 -8.07
CA ASP A 78 20.42 -1.10 -7.60
C ASP A 78 20.24 -1.30 -6.09
N ARG A 79 19.99 -0.22 -5.34
CA ARG A 79 19.70 -0.30 -3.90
C ARG A 79 18.30 -0.85 -3.60
N LEU A 80 17.36 -0.80 -4.54
CA LEU A 80 16.01 -1.35 -4.38
C LEU A 80 15.82 -2.56 -5.29
N SER A 81 15.45 -3.68 -4.71
CA SER A 81 14.87 -4.82 -5.41
C SER A 81 13.52 -5.16 -4.81
N TYR A 82 12.60 -5.71 -5.59
CA TYR A 82 11.29 -6.09 -5.08
C TYR A 82 10.73 -7.32 -5.79
N GLU A 83 9.86 -8.02 -5.10
CA GLU A 83 9.10 -9.16 -5.62
C GLU A 83 7.64 -9.05 -5.20
N LEU A 84 6.73 -9.19 -6.15
CA LEU A 84 5.29 -9.08 -5.95
C LEU A 84 4.62 -10.42 -6.30
N SER A 85 3.80 -10.94 -5.41
CA SER A 85 3.10 -12.20 -5.59
C SER A 85 1.65 -12.11 -5.10
N VAL A 86 0.71 -12.46 -5.97
CA VAL A 86 -0.72 -12.55 -5.65
C VAL A 86 -1.25 -13.90 -6.10
N ALA A 87 -1.84 -14.65 -5.19
CA ALA A 87 -2.53 -15.88 -5.54
C ALA A 87 -3.76 -15.56 -6.43
N PRO A 88 -4.02 -16.35 -7.48
CA PRO A 88 -5.06 -16.04 -8.47
C PRO A 88 -6.46 -15.85 -7.85
N ASP A 89 -6.78 -16.57 -6.79
CA ASP A 89 -8.05 -16.50 -6.06
C ASP A 89 -8.15 -15.28 -5.12
N CYS A 90 -7.09 -14.50 -4.98
CA CYS A 90 -7.04 -13.26 -4.19
C CYS A 90 -7.22 -12.00 -5.04
N ALA A 91 -6.92 -12.04 -6.33
CA ALA A 91 -6.86 -10.86 -7.20
C ALA A 91 -8.18 -10.06 -7.25
N ALA A 92 -9.32 -10.74 -7.22
CA ALA A 92 -10.66 -10.13 -7.26
C ALA A 92 -11.21 -9.75 -5.87
N VAL A 93 -10.51 -10.07 -4.78
CA VAL A 93 -10.93 -9.67 -3.43
C VAL A 93 -10.84 -8.16 -3.30
N ARG A 94 -11.85 -7.54 -2.71
CA ARG A 94 -11.91 -6.09 -2.54
C ARG A 94 -11.39 -5.67 -1.17
N ILE A 95 -10.57 -4.65 -1.15
CA ILE A 95 -10.01 -4.03 0.06
C ILE A 95 -10.11 -2.50 -0.06
N PRO A 96 -10.01 -1.76 1.05
CA PRO A 96 -10.00 -0.31 1.00
C PRO A 96 -8.86 0.22 0.13
N LYS A 97 -9.17 1.17 -0.73
CA LYS A 97 -8.24 1.81 -1.68
C LYS A 97 -6.99 2.36 -0.98
N LEU A 98 -5.84 2.27 -1.63
CA LEU A 98 -4.53 2.72 -1.14
C LEU A 98 -4.06 1.99 0.14
N THR A 99 -4.57 0.81 0.40
CA THR A 99 -4.12 -0.01 1.54
C THR A 99 -2.72 -0.55 1.30
N LEU A 100 -2.52 -1.29 0.21
CA LEU A 100 -1.23 -1.97 -0.04
C LEU A 100 -0.10 -0.97 -0.21
N VAL A 101 -0.31 0.08 -1.00
CA VAL A 101 0.72 1.11 -1.21
C VAL A 101 1.14 1.80 0.08
N THR A 102 0.23 1.99 1.04
CA THR A 102 0.57 2.59 2.33
C THR A 102 1.59 1.75 3.12
N PHE A 103 1.43 0.43 3.13
CA PHE A 103 2.39 -0.47 3.78
C PHE A 103 3.69 -0.58 3.00
N VAL A 104 3.62 -0.60 1.66
CA VAL A 104 4.80 -0.63 0.78
C VAL A 104 5.60 0.67 0.87
N GLU A 105 4.94 1.83 0.93
CA GLU A 105 5.60 3.13 1.16
C GLU A 105 6.37 3.12 2.48
N ASN A 106 5.75 2.60 3.54
CA ASN A 106 6.43 2.46 4.83
C ASN A 106 7.66 1.55 4.74
N ALA A 107 7.58 0.43 4.03
CA ALA A 107 8.71 -0.46 3.78
C ALA A 107 9.81 0.24 2.96
N CYS A 108 9.47 1.06 1.96
CA CYS A 108 10.44 1.87 1.21
C CYS A 108 11.17 2.87 2.10
N VAL A 109 10.42 3.64 2.89
CA VAL A 109 10.98 4.70 3.74
C VAL A 109 11.89 4.11 4.83
N HIS A 110 11.43 3.08 5.53
CA HIS A 110 12.15 2.50 6.66
C HIS A 110 13.10 1.38 6.26
N GLY A 111 12.80 0.64 5.18
CA GLY A 111 13.60 -0.47 4.72
C GLY A 111 14.71 -0.11 3.73
N ILE A 112 14.47 0.86 2.86
CA ILE A 112 15.39 1.18 1.74
C ILE A 112 16.01 2.57 1.89
N GLU A 113 15.21 3.61 2.17
CA GLU A 113 15.70 4.99 2.21
C GLU A 113 16.65 5.23 3.38
N SER A 114 16.40 4.61 4.53
CA SER A 114 17.21 4.71 5.74
C SER A 114 18.59 4.06 5.62
N LYS A 115 18.80 3.17 4.65
CA LYS A 115 20.03 2.43 4.41
C LYS A 115 20.81 2.93 3.20
N THR A 116 22.14 2.72 3.22
CA THR A 116 23.01 2.84 2.03
C THR A 116 23.18 1.52 1.29
N ALA A 117 23.01 0.38 1.98
CA ALA A 117 23.10 -0.97 1.41
C ALA A 117 21.87 -1.33 0.57
N PRO A 118 22.01 -2.23 -0.43
CA PRO A 118 20.90 -2.78 -1.15
C PRO A 118 19.88 -3.47 -0.23
N GLY A 119 18.60 -3.35 -0.58
CA GLY A 119 17.52 -3.97 0.15
C GLY A 119 16.42 -4.49 -0.76
N TRP A 120 15.58 -5.33 -0.19
CA TRP A 120 14.45 -5.96 -0.85
C TRP A 120 13.14 -5.56 -0.19
N ILE A 121 12.09 -5.52 -1.02
CA ILE A 121 10.70 -5.45 -0.58
C ILE A 121 9.94 -6.62 -1.21
N PHE A 122 9.27 -7.40 -0.38
CA PHE A 122 8.41 -8.49 -0.80
C PHE A 122 6.96 -8.16 -0.45
N VAL A 123 6.06 -8.38 -1.40
CA VAL A 123 4.62 -8.30 -1.18
C VAL A 123 4.02 -9.65 -1.58
N ARG A 124 3.41 -10.34 -0.63
CA ARG A 124 2.78 -11.64 -0.85
C ARG A 124 1.33 -11.60 -0.41
N ILE A 125 0.43 -12.04 -1.28
CA ILE A 125 -1.00 -12.09 -0.99
C ILE A 125 -1.53 -13.47 -1.35
N TYR A 126 -2.09 -14.15 -0.35
CA TYR A 126 -2.56 -15.51 -0.47
C TYR A 126 -3.70 -15.79 0.51
N LYS A 127 -4.36 -16.95 0.38
CA LYS A 127 -5.32 -17.44 1.37
C LYS A 127 -4.77 -18.64 2.11
N GLU A 128 -4.96 -18.64 3.41
CA GLU A 128 -4.66 -19.75 4.28
C GLU A 128 -5.92 -20.08 5.11
N ASN A 129 -6.47 -21.30 4.96
CA ASN A 129 -7.67 -21.74 5.68
C ASN A 129 -8.87 -20.78 5.55
N GLY A 130 -9.06 -20.16 4.37
CA GLY A 130 -10.12 -19.20 4.11
C GLY A 130 -9.84 -17.77 4.60
N ILE A 131 -8.71 -17.53 5.25
CA ILE A 131 -8.26 -16.22 5.72
C ILE A 131 -7.39 -15.60 4.62
N LEU A 132 -7.69 -14.37 4.24
CA LEU A 132 -6.83 -13.58 3.36
C LEU A 132 -5.61 -13.10 4.14
N CYS A 133 -4.42 -13.45 3.69
CA CYS A 133 -3.15 -13.01 4.24
C CYS A 133 -2.47 -12.04 3.27
N ILE A 134 -2.08 -10.87 3.78
CA ILE A 134 -1.31 -9.87 3.07
C ILE A 134 -0.02 -9.66 3.84
N GLU A 135 1.12 -9.89 3.21
CA GLU A 135 2.44 -9.71 3.80
C GLU A 135 3.21 -8.64 3.03
N VAL A 136 3.79 -7.70 3.76
CA VAL A 136 4.75 -6.74 3.25
C VAL A 136 6.01 -6.85 4.11
N GLU A 137 7.10 -7.26 3.48
CA GLU A 137 8.38 -7.50 4.13
C GLU A 137 9.45 -6.59 3.51
N ASP A 138 10.30 -6.01 4.33
CA ASP A 138 11.51 -5.31 3.91
C ASP A 138 12.75 -5.89 4.60
N THR A 139 13.89 -5.78 3.95
CA THR A 139 15.19 -6.15 4.51
C THR A 139 15.92 -4.92 5.07
N GLY A 140 15.17 -4.03 5.73
CA GLY A 140 15.67 -2.79 6.32
C GLY A 140 16.43 -2.96 7.61
N ASP A 141 16.50 -1.86 8.38
CA ASP A 141 17.20 -1.87 9.67
C ASP A 141 16.42 -2.54 10.80
N GLY A 142 15.14 -2.87 10.54
CA GLY A 142 14.26 -3.41 11.57
C GLY A 142 14.00 -2.43 12.71
N MET A 143 13.41 -2.95 13.78
CA MET A 143 13.02 -2.16 14.94
C MET A 143 13.58 -2.79 16.24
N GLU A 144 13.80 -1.93 17.24
CA GLU A 144 13.98 -2.38 18.61
C GLU A 144 12.65 -2.88 19.19
N GLU A 145 12.71 -3.76 20.16
CA GLU A 145 11.55 -4.44 20.75
C GLU A 145 10.47 -3.47 21.28
N ASP A 146 10.90 -2.39 21.95
CA ASP A 146 9.99 -1.36 22.48
C ASP A 146 9.25 -0.62 21.35
N ALA A 147 9.94 -0.30 20.25
CA ALA A 147 9.34 0.36 19.10
C ALA A 147 8.38 -0.56 18.34
N LEU A 148 8.71 -1.85 18.26
CA LEU A 148 7.86 -2.89 17.70
C LEU A 148 6.55 -3.04 18.49
N ALA A 149 6.66 -3.13 19.82
CA ALA A 149 5.49 -3.23 20.71
C ALA A 149 4.57 -2.02 20.59
N ASP A 150 5.14 -0.80 20.55
CA ASP A 150 4.39 0.46 20.41
C ASP A 150 3.62 0.54 19.08
N ILE A 151 4.27 0.19 17.96
CA ILE A 151 3.58 0.24 16.66
C ILE A 151 2.51 -0.84 16.53
N LEU A 152 2.75 -2.03 17.04
CA LEU A 152 1.77 -3.12 17.03
C LEU A 152 0.54 -2.77 17.87
N ASP A 153 0.73 -2.17 19.07
CA ASP A 153 -0.37 -1.68 19.90
C ASP A 153 -1.18 -0.61 19.15
N LYS A 154 -0.51 0.36 18.52
CA LYS A 154 -1.17 1.41 17.74
C LYS A 154 -1.98 0.84 16.58
N MET A 155 -1.45 -0.13 15.84
CA MET A 155 -2.17 -0.76 14.71
C MET A 155 -3.39 -1.56 15.21
N ARG A 156 -3.22 -2.34 16.27
CA ARG A 156 -4.31 -3.14 16.86
C ARG A 156 -5.40 -2.27 17.48
N ASN A 157 -5.02 -1.12 18.07
CA ASN A 157 -5.93 -0.18 18.73
C ASN A 157 -6.20 1.08 17.89
N ALA A 158 -5.98 1.01 16.55
CA ALA A 158 -6.32 2.13 15.66
C ALA A 158 -7.79 2.53 15.81
N SER A 159 -8.01 3.83 16.08
CA SER A 159 -9.34 4.43 16.24
C SER A 159 -9.32 5.87 15.71
N ILE A 160 -10.51 6.42 15.45
CA ILE A 160 -10.66 7.80 14.94
C ILE A 160 -10.00 8.81 15.87
N ASP A 161 -10.09 8.61 17.19
CA ASP A 161 -9.52 9.54 18.18
C ASP A 161 -7.98 9.52 18.15
N ARG A 162 -7.36 8.37 17.92
CA ARG A 162 -5.91 8.21 17.81
C ARG A 162 -5.31 8.75 16.51
N LEU A 163 -6.11 8.92 15.45
CA LEU A 163 -5.66 9.56 14.20
C LEU A 163 -5.30 11.04 14.37
N ARG A 164 -5.72 11.69 15.46
CA ARG A 164 -5.40 13.09 15.78
C ARG A 164 -4.01 13.27 16.37
N GLU A 165 -3.35 12.20 16.78
CA GLU A 165 -1.98 12.25 17.29
C GLU A 165 -0.98 12.39 16.14
N LYS A 166 0.03 13.26 16.29
CA LYS A 166 1.04 13.53 15.25
C LYS A 166 1.95 12.31 15.03
N GLY A 167 2.04 11.84 13.80
CA GLY A 167 3.00 10.84 13.33
C GLY A 167 2.35 9.57 12.78
N ARG A 168 2.92 8.96 11.73
CA ARG A 168 2.51 7.69 11.06
C ARG A 168 1.01 7.56 10.74
N VAL A 169 0.38 8.66 10.36
CA VAL A 169 -1.07 8.76 10.07
C VAL A 169 -1.50 7.77 8.97
N GLY A 170 -0.64 7.51 7.98
CA GLY A 170 -0.94 6.64 6.83
C GLY A 170 -1.27 5.21 7.24
N ILE A 171 -0.36 4.52 7.95
CA ILE A 171 -0.56 3.12 8.38
C ILE A 171 -1.77 2.99 9.31
N LEU A 172 -1.90 3.86 10.31
CA LEU A 172 -3.02 3.80 11.24
C LEU A 172 -4.36 4.02 10.55
N ASN A 173 -4.40 4.90 9.56
CA ASN A 173 -5.60 5.10 8.73
C ASN A 173 -5.92 3.86 7.88
N ALA A 174 -4.92 3.23 7.27
CA ALA A 174 -5.12 1.97 6.53
C ALA A 174 -5.63 0.85 7.46
N CYS A 175 -5.04 0.70 8.66
CA CYS A 175 -5.50 -0.27 9.66
C CYS A 175 -6.94 -0.01 10.10
N LEU A 176 -7.30 1.25 10.34
CA LEU A 176 -8.66 1.61 10.72
C LEU A 176 -9.67 1.27 9.61
N ARG A 177 -9.38 1.61 8.36
CA ARG A 177 -10.25 1.29 7.22
C ARG A 177 -10.43 -0.22 7.05
N LEU A 178 -9.36 -1.00 7.20
CA LEU A 178 -9.43 -2.47 7.17
C LEU A 178 -10.34 -3.02 8.28
N LYS A 179 -10.26 -2.47 9.48
CA LYS A 179 -11.14 -2.86 10.60
C LYS A 179 -12.60 -2.48 10.40
N MET A 180 -12.85 -1.46 9.60
CA MET A 180 -14.21 -0.99 9.28
C MET A 180 -14.83 -1.74 8.11
N MET A 181 -14.13 -2.69 7.49
CA MET A 181 -14.69 -3.53 6.43
C MET A 181 -15.88 -4.32 6.96
N PRO A 182 -17.05 -4.27 6.26
CA PRO A 182 -18.26 -4.97 6.71
C PRO A 182 -18.06 -6.49 6.65
N ALA A 183 -18.56 -7.19 7.67
CA ALA A 183 -18.53 -8.64 7.79
C ALA A 183 -17.13 -9.27 7.73
N CYS A 184 -16.10 -8.51 8.09
CA CYS A 184 -14.71 -8.97 8.14
C CYS A 184 -14.05 -8.54 9.45
N LYS A 185 -13.10 -9.35 9.89
CA LYS A 185 -12.20 -9.01 11.00
C LYS A 185 -10.78 -8.92 10.48
N ALA A 186 -10.12 -7.79 10.71
CA ALA A 186 -8.72 -7.57 10.37
C ALA A 186 -7.84 -7.67 11.63
N ASP A 187 -6.87 -8.56 11.60
CA ASP A 187 -5.83 -8.71 12.61
C ASP A 187 -4.46 -8.35 12.02
N PHE A 188 -3.58 -7.79 12.83
CA PHE A 188 -2.26 -7.32 12.42
C PHE A 188 -1.17 -8.01 13.23
N HIS A 189 -0.15 -8.46 12.55
CA HIS A 189 1.05 -9.04 13.11
C HIS A 189 2.28 -8.37 12.52
N ILE A 190 3.31 -8.14 13.33
CA ILE A 190 4.57 -7.56 12.89
C ILE A 190 5.69 -8.40 13.48
N GLU A 191 6.60 -8.81 12.63
CA GLU A 191 7.89 -9.39 13.01
C GLU A 191 8.98 -8.41 12.57
N SER A 192 9.87 -8.07 13.46
CA SER A 192 10.98 -7.18 13.15
C SER A 192 12.18 -7.53 14.03
N GLU A 193 13.33 -7.58 13.39
CA GLU A 193 14.61 -7.80 14.06
C GLU A 193 15.60 -6.74 13.57
N LYS A 194 16.30 -6.14 14.50
CA LYS A 194 17.26 -5.09 14.20
C LYS A 194 18.33 -5.60 13.22
N ARG A 195 18.61 -4.83 12.17
CA ARG A 195 19.53 -5.11 11.06
C ARG A 195 19.09 -6.25 10.12
N THR A 196 17.92 -6.84 10.33
CA THR A 196 17.38 -7.92 9.49
C THR A 196 16.25 -7.40 8.60
N GLY A 197 15.33 -6.63 9.18
CA GLY A 197 14.19 -6.07 8.46
C GLY A 197 12.89 -6.11 9.25
N THR A 198 11.79 -5.86 8.55
CA THR A 198 10.45 -5.88 9.12
C THR A 198 9.48 -6.60 8.19
N MET A 199 8.64 -7.45 8.75
CA MET A 199 7.52 -8.07 8.06
C MET A 199 6.21 -7.68 8.77
N ILE A 200 5.28 -7.10 8.01
CA ILE A 200 3.93 -6.79 8.47
C ILE A 200 2.98 -7.77 7.79
N GLN A 201 2.23 -8.53 8.58
CA GLN A 201 1.18 -9.42 8.11
C GLN A 201 -0.18 -8.90 8.53
N ILE A 202 -1.09 -8.79 7.56
CA ILE A 202 -2.50 -8.44 7.74
C ILE A 202 -3.31 -9.69 7.45
N ARG A 203 -4.14 -10.11 8.40
CA ARG A 203 -5.03 -11.27 8.27
C ARG A 203 -6.48 -10.79 8.27
N ILE A 204 -7.20 -11.05 7.19
CA ILE A 204 -8.61 -10.66 7.04
C ILE A 204 -9.44 -11.93 6.97
N SER A 205 -10.23 -12.18 8.04
CA SER A 205 -11.15 -13.30 8.15
C SER A 205 -12.59 -12.84 7.97
N PRO A 206 -13.48 -13.66 7.37
CA PRO A 206 -14.91 -13.40 7.43
C PRO A 206 -15.37 -13.36 8.90
N GLU A 207 -16.17 -12.35 9.24
CA GLU A 207 -16.83 -12.33 10.54
C GLU A 207 -17.91 -13.44 10.53
N MET A 208 -17.75 -14.47 11.34
CA MET A 208 -18.79 -15.46 11.51
C MET A 208 -19.98 -14.73 12.16
N LEU A 209 -21.07 -14.62 11.42
CA LEU A 209 -22.35 -14.23 12.01
C LEU A 209 -22.58 -15.16 13.21
N SER A 210 -22.53 -14.61 14.42
CA SER A 210 -22.94 -15.35 15.61
C SER A 210 -24.34 -15.86 15.32
N GLU A 211 -24.52 -17.18 15.29
CA GLU A 211 -25.87 -17.75 15.19
C GLU A 211 -26.73 -17.08 16.26
N PRO A 212 -27.93 -16.57 15.90
CA PRO A 212 -28.84 -16.03 16.90
C PRO A 212 -29.12 -17.17 17.86
N GLY A 213 -28.72 -16.96 19.14
CA GLY A 213 -28.79 -17.97 20.20
C GLY A 213 -30.12 -18.66 20.16
N GLY A 214 -30.06 -19.98 20.01
CA GLY A 214 -31.21 -20.85 20.21
C GLY A 214 -31.73 -20.64 21.63
N VAL A 215 -32.98 -20.25 21.71
CA VAL A 215 -33.80 -20.29 22.91
C VAL A 215 -34.41 -21.66 23.02
#